data_1eca79ab9e6e5740621ec7663e1153a6
#
_entry.id   1eca79ab9e6e5740621ec7663e1153a6
#
_cell.length_a   1.000
_cell.length_b   1.000
_cell.length_c   1.000
_cell.angle_alpha   90.00
_cell.angle_beta   90.00
_cell.angle_gamma   90.00
#
_symmetry.space_group_name_H-M   'P 1'
#
loop_
_entity.id
_entity.type
_entity.pdbx_description
1 polymer ?
#
loop_
_entity_poly.entity_id
_entity_poly.type
_entity_poly.pdbx_seq_one_letter_code
_entity_poly.pdbx_strand_id
1 'polypeptide(L)'
;MNYQVLTDNISLYMKALLLSIPFLIGVYFFSKKVMSYFIPMSLAMGFALHILYQYLFYILFKGDFYGGMLWLYTLFISDFINIGAFLLSILVKVKRRR
;
A
#
# COMPACT_ATOMS: atom_id res chain seq x y z
N MET A 1 -15.55 18.77 -17.27
CA MET A 1 -15.17 17.77 -16.30
C MET A 1 -16.20 17.68 -15.20
N ASN A 2 -16.70 16.50 -14.95
CA ASN A 2 -17.77 16.34 -13.98
C ASN A 2 -17.19 16.41 -12.56
N TYR A 3 -17.82 17.20 -11.72
CA TYR A 3 -17.40 17.38 -10.32
C TYR A 3 -17.34 16.05 -9.57
N GLN A 4 -18.28 15.17 -9.90
CA GLN A 4 -18.39 13.87 -9.25
C GLN A 4 -17.19 12.97 -9.55
N VAL A 5 -16.69 13.00 -10.80
CA VAL A 5 -15.53 12.20 -11.19
C VAL A 5 -14.30 12.65 -10.42
N LEU A 6 -14.10 13.94 -10.27
CA LEU A 6 -12.97 14.49 -9.52
C LEU A 6 -13.03 14.07 -8.05
N THR A 7 -14.21 14.21 -7.43
CA THR A 7 -14.41 13.85 -6.03
C THR A 7 -14.18 12.36 -5.80
N ASP A 8 -14.65 11.51 -6.71
CA ASP A 8 -14.47 10.07 -6.62
C ASP A 8 -13.00 9.69 -6.72
N ASN A 9 -12.25 10.34 -7.61
CA ASN A 9 -10.82 10.08 -7.77
C ASN A 9 -10.05 10.50 -6.52
N ILE A 10 -10.35 11.66 -5.96
CA ILE A 10 -9.70 12.13 -4.74
C ILE A 10 -9.99 11.17 -3.59
N SER A 11 -11.24 10.76 -3.43
CA SER A 11 -11.62 9.80 -2.40
C SER A 11 -10.88 8.47 -2.56
N LEU A 12 -10.73 7.99 -3.79
CA LEU A 12 -10.01 6.75 -4.08
C LEU A 12 -8.55 6.85 -3.66
N TYR A 13 -7.89 7.96 -4.00
CA TYR A 13 -6.49 8.17 -3.64
C TYR A 13 -6.32 8.30 -2.13
N MET A 14 -7.24 8.97 -1.45
CA MET A 14 -7.19 9.08 0.00
C MET A 14 -7.33 7.73 0.68
N LYS A 15 -8.23 6.88 0.17
CA LYS A 15 -8.39 5.52 0.68
C LYS A 15 -7.12 4.70 0.43
N ALA A 16 -6.52 4.85 -0.74
CA ALA A 16 -5.28 4.14 -1.06
C ALA A 16 -4.15 4.56 -0.12
N LEU A 17 -4.02 5.84 0.16
CA LEU A 17 -3.03 6.34 1.12
C LEU A 17 -3.27 5.76 2.51
N LEU A 18 -4.54 5.73 2.93
CA LEU A 18 -4.90 5.16 4.24
C LEU A 18 -4.49 3.70 4.34
N LEU A 19 -4.73 2.93 3.28
CA LEU A 19 -4.33 1.52 3.25
C LEU A 19 -2.82 1.35 3.24
N SER A 20 -2.07 2.35 2.74
CA SER A 20 -0.62 2.31 2.67
C SER A 20 0.06 2.67 3.99
N ILE A 21 -0.64 3.34 4.90
CA ILE A 21 -0.04 3.84 6.15
C ILE A 21 0.66 2.73 6.94
N PRO A 22 0.05 1.55 7.18
CA PRO A 22 0.73 0.49 7.92
C PRO A 22 2.03 0.03 7.25
N PHE A 23 2.02 -0.07 5.92
CA PHE A 23 3.22 -0.45 5.18
C PHE A 23 4.31 0.60 5.31
N LEU A 24 3.96 1.87 5.20
CA LEU A 24 4.91 2.96 5.32
C LEU A 24 5.55 2.99 6.70
N ILE A 25 4.76 2.78 7.75
CA ILE A 25 5.27 2.72 9.12
C ILE A 25 6.24 1.55 9.26
N GLY A 26 5.88 0.39 8.74
CA GLY A 26 6.73 -0.79 8.80
C GLY A 26 8.04 -0.59 8.05
N VAL A 27 7.98 0.00 6.86
CA VAL A 27 9.18 0.31 6.07
C VAL A 27 10.10 1.26 6.84
N TYR A 28 9.53 2.24 7.51
CA TYR A 28 10.31 3.18 8.33
C TYR A 28 11.09 2.45 9.42
N PHE A 29 10.42 1.54 10.13
CA PHE A 29 11.09 0.77 11.19
C PHE A 29 12.14 -0.18 10.62
N PHE A 30 11.82 -0.88 9.54
CA PHE A 30 12.75 -1.83 8.93
C PHE A 30 13.94 -1.12 8.28
N SER A 31 13.77 0.13 7.85
CA SER A 31 14.86 0.89 7.22
C SER A 31 16.03 1.13 8.17
N LYS A 32 15.82 1.00 9.48
CA LYS A 32 16.89 1.11 10.47
C LYS A 32 17.73 -0.15 10.56
N LYS A 33 17.28 -1.25 9.97
CA LYS A 33 17.99 -2.53 9.98
C LYS A 33 18.92 -2.64 8.77
N VAL A 34 19.77 -3.65 8.77
CA VAL A 34 20.68 -3.89 7.65
C VAL A 34 19.89 -4.21 6.39
N MET A 35 20.50 -3.95 5.23
CA MET A 35 19.84 -4.12 3.94
C MET A 35 19.35 -5.55 3.71
N SER A 36 20.14 -6.54 4.11
CA SER A 36 19.77 -7.95 3.94
C SER A 36 18.55 -8.35 4.76
N TYR A 37 18.26 -7.63 5.82
CA TYR A 37 17.05 -7.83 6.64
C TYR A 37 15.90 -6.99 6.09
N PHE A 38 16.19 -5.76 5.70
CA PHE A 38 15.18 -4.78 5.28
C PHE A 38 14.40 -5.27 4.07
N ILE A 39 15.11 -5.76 3.04
CA ILE A 39 14.45 -6.15 1.78
C ILE A 39 13.47 -7.30 1.98
N PRO A 40 13.88 -8.47 2.54
CA PRO A 40 12.94 -9.58 2.67
C PRO A 40 11.81 -9.29 3.66
N MET A 41 12.08 -8.57 4.74
CA MET A 41 11.06 -8.27 5.74
C MET A 41 10.02 -7.30 5.19
N SER A 42 10.45 -6.29 4.42
CA SER A 42 9.51 -5.35 3.80
C SER A 42 8.64 -6.04 2.76
N LEU A 43 9.22 -6.93 1.95
CA LEU A 43 8.45 -7.68 0.96
C LEU A 43 7.45 -8.61 1.63
N ALA A 44 7.87 -9.31 2.67
CA ALA A 44 6.98 -10.22 3.40
C ALA A 44 5.82 -9.44 4.05
N MET A 45 6.11 -8.29 4.64
CA MET A 45 5.08 -7.44 5.24
C MET A 45 4.10 -6.95 4.19
N GLY A 46 4.59 -6.52 3.02
CA GLY A 46 3.73 -6.07 1.94
C GLY A 46 2.79 -7.15 1.46
N PHE A 47 3.32 -8.35 1.27
CA PHE A 47 2.52 -9.51 0.89
C PHE A 47 1.45 -9.83 1.93
N ALA A 48 1.84 -9.84 3.21
CA ALA A 48 0.93 -10.15 4.30
C ALA A 48 -0.21 -9.14 4.37
N LEU A 49 0.11 -7.85 4.23
CA LEU A 49 -0.90 -6.80 4.24
C LEU A 49 -1.84 -6.91 3.05
N HIS A 50 -1.30 -7.24 1.87
CA HIS A 50 -2.12 -7.40 0.67
C HIS A 50 -3.13 -8.54 0.86
N ILE A 51 -2.67 -9.69 1.33
CA ILE A 51 -3.54 -10.84 1.56
C ILE A 51 -4.59 -10.52 2.63
N LEU A 52 -4.17 -9.84 3.70
CA LEU A 52 -5.08 -9.45 4.77
C LEU A 52 -6.18 -8.53 4.26
N TYR A 53 -5.82 -7.53 3.45
CA TYR A 53 -6.79 -6.59 2.89
C TYR A 53 -7.75 -7.30 1.92
N GLN A 54 -7.24 -8.21 1.08
CA GLN A 54 -8.09 -8.97 0.19
C GLN A 54 -9.12 -9.79 0.96
N TYR A 55 -8.68 -10.44 2.02
CA TYR A 55 -9.56 -11.24 2.87
C TYR A 55 -10.63 -10.38 3.54
N LEU A 56 -10.21 -9.24 4.09
CA LEU A 56 -11.14 -8.30 4.74
C LEU A 56 -12.17 -7.79 3.75
N PHE A 57 -11.75 -7.42 2.54
CA PHE A 57 -12.67 -6.91 1.54
C PHE A 57 -13.65 -7.99 1.08
N TYR A 58 -13.18 -9.21 0.97
CA TYR A 58 -14.05 -10.32 0.63
C TYR A 58 -15.18 -10.49 1.66
N ILE A 59 -14.83 -10.42 2.94
CA ILE A 59 -15.83 -10.56 4.01
C ILE A 59 -16.77 -9.36 4.04
N LEU A 60 -16.21 -8.14 3.97
CA LEU A 60 -17.00 -6.91 4.09
C LEU A 60 -17.95 -6.71 2.93
N PHE A 61 -17.54 -7.10 1.73
CA PHE A 61 -18.32 -6.86 0.52
C PHE A 61 -18.87 -8.14 -0.09
N LYS A 62 -19.06 -9.14 0.75
CA LYS A 62 -19.72 -10.38 0.35
C LYS A 62 -21.17 -10.07 0.00
N GLY A 63 -21.52 -10.15 -1.25
CA GLY A 63 -22.83 -9.78 -1.73
C GLY A 63 -22.91 -8.43 -2.40
N ASP A 64 -21.85 -7.61 -2.29
CA ASP A 64 -21.74 -6.33 -2.99
C ASP A 64 -20.56 -6.39 -3.93
N PHE A 65 -20.79 -6.88 -5.13
CA PHE A 65 -19.74 -7.06 -6.13
C PHE A 65 -19.13 -5.73 -6.53
N TYR A 66 -19.96 -4.70 -6.71
CA TYR A 66 -19.49 -3.39 -7.15
C TYR A 66 -18.59 -2.72 -6.11
N GLY A 67 -19.03 -2.72 -4.85
CA GLY A 67 -18.24 -2.15 -3.77
C GLY A 67 -16.93 -2.89 -3.57
N GLY A 68 -16.96 -4.23 -3.66
CA GLY A 68 -15.77 -5.03 -3.57
C GLY A 68 -14.76 -4.72 -4.67
N MET A 69 -15.24 -4.52 -5.91
CA MET A 69 -14.36 -4.15 -7.02
C MET A 69 -13.69 -2.80 -6.80
N LEU A 70 -14.43 -1.82 -6.28
CA LEU A 70 -13.86 -0.50 -6.00
C LEU A 70 -12.74 -0.58 -4.96
N TRP A 71 -12.94 -1.38 -3.92
CA TRP A 71 -11.92 -1.54 -2.88
C TRP A 71 -10.71 -2.32 -3.41
N LEU A 72 -10.92 -3.31 -4.27
CA LEU A 72 -9.80 -4.01 -4.91
C LEU A 72 -8.99 -3.07 -5.79
N TYR A 73 -9.67 -2.21 -6.55
CA TYR A 73 -9.00 -1.20 -7.36
C TYR A 73 -8.18 -0.25 -6.47
N THR A 74 -8.75 0.17 -5.35
CA THR A 74 -8.06 1.00 -4.38
C THR A 74 -6.83 0.29 -3.83
N LEU A 75 -6.94 -1.01 -3.58
CA LEU A 75 -5.82 -1.82 -3.10
C LEU A 75 -4.68 -1.87 -4.12
N PHE A 76 -4.99 -1.99 -5.41
CA PHE A 76 -3.95 -1.95 -6.45
C PHE A 76 -3.20 -0.63 -6.44
N ILE A 77 -3.91 0.50 -6.30
CA ILE A 77 -3.28 1.82 -6.22
C ILE A 77 -2.40 1.89 -4.97
N SER A 78 -2.88 1.37 -3.85
CA SER A 78 -2.10 1.29 -2.61
C SER A 78 -0.82 0.48 -2.81
N ASP A 79 -0.90 -0.64 -3.54
CA ASP A 79 0.27 -1.46 -3.84
C ASP A 79 1.31 -0.68 -4.62
N PHE A 80 0.89 0.12 -5.62
CA PHE A 80 1.83 0.98 -6.35
C PHE A 80 2.50 1.99 -5.44
N ILE A 81 1.74 2.60 -4.53
CA ILE A 81 2.29 3.54 -3.56
C ILE A 81 3.32 2.83 -2.67
N ASN A 82 2.99 1.63 -2.22
CA ASN A 82 3.88 0.84 -1.36
C ASN A 82 5.18 0.48 -2.07
N ILE A 83 5.09 0.05 -3.33
CA ILE A 83 6.26 -0.30 -4.13
C ILE A 83 7.14 0.93 -4.31
N GLY A 84 6.55 2.07 -4.65
CA GLY A 84 7.30 3.31 -4.81
C GLY A 84 8.01 3.73 -3.53
N ALA A 85 7.32 3.65 -2.40
CA ALA A 85 7.90 3.98 -1.10
C ALA A 85 9.04 3.03 -0.75
N PHE A 86 8.88 1.74 -1.03
CA PHE A 86 9.91 0.74 -0.78
C PHE A 86 11.17 1.03 -1.60
N LEU A 87 11.00 1.30 -2.90
CA LEU A 87 12.12 1.61 -3.78
C LEU A 87 12.82 2.90 -3.35
N LEU A 88 12.03 3.90 -2.99
CA LEU A 88 12.59 5.18 -2.51
C LEU A 88 13.40 4.97 -1.23
N SER A 89 12.91 4.13 -0.34
CA SER A 89 13.61 3.80 0.92
C SER A 89 14.94 3.11 0.65
N ILE A 90 14.98 2.22 -0.34
CA ILE A 90 16.24 1.57 -0.75
C ILE A 90 17.23 2.61 -1.26
N LEU A 91 16.78 3.52 -2.11
CA LEU A 91 17.64 4.58 -2.66
C LEU A 91 18.20 5.46 -1.56
N VAL A 92 17.38 5.89 -0.63
CA VAL A 92 17.81 6.72 0.49
C VAL A 92 18.81 5.96 1.36
N LYS A 93 18.57 4.69 1.60
CA LYS A 93 19.43 3.85 2.42
C LYS A 93 20.80 3.67 1.76
N VAL A 94 20.83 3.45 0.46
CA VAL A 94 22.08 3.33 -0.30
C VAL A 94 22.86 4.66 -0.26
N LYS A 95 22.15 5.76 -0.42
CA LYS A 95 22.77 7.09 -0.38
C LYS A 95 23.39 7.40 0.97
N ARG A 96 22.74 6.98 2.06
CA ARG A 96 23.25 7.22 3.41
C ARG A 96 24.51 6.41 3.73
N ARG A 97 24.71 5.29 3.04
CA ARG A 97 25.91 4.45 3.25
C ARG A 97 27.17 5.05 2.63
N ARG A 98 26.99 5.99 1.71
CA ARG A 98 28.10 6.70 1.09
C ARG A 98 28.42 7.96 1.85
#